data_5b2ce14894c23db338bb593bf943124e
#
_entry.id   5b2ce14894c23db338bb593bf943124e
#
_cell.length_a   1.000
_cell.length_b   1.000
_cell.length_c   1.000
_cell.angle_alpha   90.00
_cell.angle_beta   90.00
_cell.angle_gamma   90.00
#
_symmetry.space_group_name_H-M   'P 1'
#
loop_
_entity.id
_entity.type
_entity.pdbx_description
1 polymer ?
#
loop_
_entity_poly.entity_id
_entity_poly.type
_entity_poly.pdbx_seq_one_letter_code
_entity_poly.pdbx_strand_id
1 'polypeptide(L)'
;MITHHFDIEPKQPCQLPSAQLLHASIYHGALSPRCDVHSHIFTELLYVLQGSGWIEADGQRVELQTGDVLVLNPQCPHHGIQPGREPFSTLSLNLCCSCCVGGQGSGWLRLTGRQAALLEPYLRLFLQELQNRRDYFEPACHQLTTLLMLQLNRICPLTQNNTSSSRKSAMECARVRQYIDEHYAESIT
;
A
#
# COMPACT_ATOMS: atom_id res chain seq x y z
N MET A 1 12.48 40.18 -8.04
CA MET A 1 12.27 39.06 -7.09
C MET A 1 10.76 38.97 -6.86
N ILE A 2 10.15 37.82 -7.22
CA ILE A 2 8.71 37.57 -7.02
C ILE A 2 8.60 36.72 -5.75
N THR A 3 7.95 37.19 -4.73
CA THR A 3 7.71 36.45 -3.50
C THR A 3 6.24 36.03 -3.47
N HIS A 4 6.00 34.73 -3.28
CA HIS A 4 4.65 34.18 -3.11
C HIS A 4 4.42 33.93 -1.62
N HIS A 5 3.32 34.46 -1.08
CA HIS A 5 2.85 34.22 0.28
C HIS A 5 1.67 33.24 0.23
N PHE A 6 1.68 32.25 1.08
CA PHE A 6 0.60 31.25 1.19
C PHE A 6 0.05 31.29 2.62
N ASP A 7 -1.17 31.80 2.78
CA ASP A 7 -1.88 31.73 4.04
C ASP A 7 -2.56 30.37 4.15
N ILE A 8 -2.16 29.58 5.15
CA ILE A 8 -2.74 28.27 5.44
C ILE A 8 -3.67 28.45 6.63
N GLU A 9 -4.92 28.82 6.35
CA GLU A 9 -5.95 28.83 7.37
C GLU A 9 -6.44 27.40 7.65
N PRO A 10 -6.65 27.01 8.92
CA PRO A 10 -7.29 25.75 9.27
C PRO A 10 -8.76 25.82 8.81
N LYS A 11 -9.02 25.34 7.60
CA LYS A 11 -10.40 25.08 7.14
C LYS A 11 -10.99 23.96 7.99
N GLN A 12 -12.34 23.88 8.02
CA GLN A 12 -13.06 22.83 8.75
C GLN A 12 -12.39 21.46 8.57
N PRO A 13 -12.36 20.61 9.61
CA PRO A 13 -11.68 19.34 9.56
C PRO A 13 -12.17 18.53 8.35
N CYS A 14 -11.34 18.49 7.32
CA CYS A 14 -11.54 17.60 6.20
C CYS A 14 -11.50 16.19 6.76
N GLN A 15 -12.53 15.38 6.50
CA GLN A 15 -12.46 13.95 6.82
C GLN A 15 -11.43 13.33 5.88
N LEU A 16 -10.18 13.32 6.33
CA LEU A 16 -9.10 12.66 5.62
C LEU A 16 -9.35 11.15 5.63
N PRO A 17 -9.03 10.45 4.54
CA PRO A 17 -9.02 9.00 4.57
C PRO A 17 -8.06 8.56 5.68
N SER A 18 -8.59 7.98 6.74
CA SER A 18 -7.74 7.41 7.79
C SER A 18 -7.13 6.12 7.24
N ALA A 19 -5.83 6.04 7.24
CA ALA A 19 -5.10 4.83 6.91
C ALA A 19 -4.05 4.56 7.99
N GLN A 20 -3.89 3.28 8.32
CA GLN A 20 -2.85 2.79 9.21
C GLN A 20 -1.96 1.82 8.44
N LEU A 21 -0.65 2.01 8.52
CA LEU A 21 0.30 1.04 8.01
C LEU A 21 0.27 -0.20 8.91
N LEU A 22 -0.03 -1.36 8.34
CA LEU A 22 -0.02 -2.65 9.03
C LEU A 22 1.31 -3.37 8.86
N HIS A 23 1.86 -3.30 7.64
CA HIS A 23 3.08 -3.98 7.27
C HIS A 23 3.72 -3.32 6.05
N ALA A 24 5.05 -3.37 5.99
CA ALA A 24 5.82 -2.98 4.82
C ALA A 24 6.93 -3.99 4.56
N SER A 25 7.12 -4.35 3.29
CA SER A 25 8.17 -5.29 2.89
C SER A 25 8.79 -4.91 1.55
N ILE A 26 10.05 -5.28 1.37
CA ILE A 26 10.78 -5.14 0.12
C ILE A 26 11.10 -6.55 -0.36
N TYR A 27 10.66 -6.88 -1.56
CA TYR A 27 10.95 -8.14 -2.21
C TYR A 27 12.01 -7.96 -3.28
N HIS A 28 12.99 -8.86 -3.28
CA HIS A 28 14.02 -8.97 -4.31
C HIS A 28 13.98 -10.36 -4.90
N GLY A 29 13.86 -10.47 -6.21
CA GLY A 29 13.87 -11.74 -6.93
C GLY A 29 12.48 -12.27 -7.28
N ALA A 30 12.41 -13.53 -7.70
CA ALA A 30 11.15 -14.19 -7.99
C ALA A 30 10.38 -14.44 -6.69
N LEU A 31 9.21 -13.85 -6.55
CA LEU A 31 8.22 -14.35 -5.60
C LEU A 31 7.92 -15.80 -5.99
N SER A 32 7.70 -16.66 -4.99
CA SER A 32 7.44 -18.08 -5.24
C SER A 32 6.42 -18.25 -6.37
N PRO A 33 6.74 -19.00 -7.44
CA PRO A 33 5.81 -19.19 -8.57
C PRO A 33 4.54 -19.94 -8.19
N ARG A 34 4.35 -20.29 -6.93
CA ARG A 34 3.22 -21.06 -6.37
C ARG A 34 2.45 -20.30 -5.29
N CYS A 35 2.36 -18.98 -5.38
CA CYS A 35 1.40 -18.28 -4.54
C CYS A 35 0.00 -18.54 -5.13
N ASP A 36 -0.78 -19.36 -4.44
CA ASP A 36 -2.17 -19.62 -4.81
C ASP A 36 -2.99 -18.34 -4.78
N VAL A 37 -4.14 -18.35 -5.46
CA VAL A 37 -5.11 -17.25 -5.39
C VAL A 37 -5.46 -17.02 -3.94
N HIS A 38 -5.28 -15.80 -3.48
CA HIS A 38 -5.65 -15.39 -2.13
C HIS A 38 -6.28 -14.00 -2.16
N SER A 39 -6.85 -13.60 -1.06
CA SER A 39 -7.34 -12.26 -0.80
C SER A 39 -7.13 -11.91 0.65
N HIS A 40 -7.10 -10.64 0.95
CA HIS A 40 -6.95 -10.14 2.32
C HIS A 40 -7.92 -8.99 2.60
N ILE A 41 -8.08 -8.65 3.87
CA ILE A 41 -9.04 -7.63 4.36
C ILE A 41 -8.47 -6.21 4.38
N PHE A 42 -7.22 -6.04 4.00
CA PHE A 42 -6.53 -4.75 3.95
C PHE A 42 -6.28 -4.35 2.48
N THR A 43 -5.97 -3.09 2.26
CA THR A 43 -5.49 -2.59 0.97
C THR A 43 -4.00 -2.90 0.85
N GLU A 44 -3.58 -3.47 -0.27
CA GLU A 44 -2.17 -3.63 -0.60
C GLU A 44 -1.76 -2.64 -1.68
N LEU A 45 -0.68 -1.91 -1.45
CA LEU A 45 -0.06 -1.05 -2.45
C LEU A 45 1.29 -1.65 -2.82
N LEU A 46 1.44 -1.97 -4.09
CA LEU A 46 2.68 -2.50 -4.66
C LEU A 46 3.33 -1.42 -5.54
N TYR A 47 4.60 -1.12 -5.28
CA TYR A 47 5.42 -0.23 -6.11
C TYR A 47 6.57 -1.00 -6.72
N VAL A 48 6.67 -1.02 -8.05
CA VAL A 48 7.73 -1.73 -8.76
C VAL A 48 9.00 -0.90 -8.76
N LEU A 49 10.00 -1.36 -8.03
CA LEU A 49 11.30 -0.71 -7.88
C LEU A 49 12.21 -0.98 -9.09
N GLN A 50 12.16 -2.20 -9.59
CA GLN A 50 13.00 -2.67 -10.69
C GLN A 50 12.36 -3.82 -11.45
N GLY A 51 12.61 -3.87 -12.76
CA GLY A 51 12.21 -4.96 -13.63
C GLY A 51 10.78 -4.87 -14.12
N SER A 52 10.29 -5.99 -14.62
CA SER A 52 8.93 -6.16 -15.12
C SER A 52 8.36 -7.51 -14.67
N GLY A 53 7.05 -7.58 -14.57
CA GLY A 53 6.33 -8.78 -14.19
C GLY A 53 4.84 -8.63 -14.46
N TRP A 54 4.07 -9.58 -13.97
CA TRP A 54 2.61 -9.51 -14.04
C TRP A 54 1.97 -10.15 -12.82
N ILE A 55 0.76 -9.77 -12.55
CA ILE A 55 -0.10 -10.32 -11.50
C ILE A 55 -1.45 -10.63 -12.11
N GLU A 56 -2.12 -11.67 -11.65
CA GLU A 56 -3.55 -11.84 -11.91
C GLU A 56 -4.32 -11.26 -10.73
N ALA A 57 -5.17 -10.30 -10.99
CA ALA A 57 -6.00 -9.64 -9.99
C ALA A 57 -7.44 -9.59 -10.51
N ASP A 58 -8.37 -10.11 -9.71
CA ASP A 58 -9.81 -10.21 -10.06
C ASP A 58 -10.03 -10.89 -11.43
N GLY A 59 -9.28 -11.98 -11.69
CA GLY A 59 -9.32 -12.72 -12.94
C GLY A 59 -8.74 -12.01 -14.16
N GLN A 60 -8.05 -10.87 -13.96
CA GLN A 60 -7.43 -10.10 -15.03
C GLN A 60 -5.92 -10.09 -14.86
N ARG A 61 -5.21 -10.31 -15.97
CA ARG A 61 -3.75 -10.18 -16.01
C ARG A 61 -3.36 -8.71 -16.09
N VAL A 62 -2.57 -8.26 -15.13
CA VAL A 62 -2.06 -6.90 -15.00
C VAL A 62 -0.55 -6.92 -15.19
N GLU A 63 -0.06 -6.37 -16.29
CA GLU A 63 1.38 -6.21 -16.55
C GLU A 63 1.92 -5.05 -15.71
N LEU A 64 3.11 -5.26 -15.12
CA LEU A 64 3.78 -4.30 -14.24
C LEU A 64 5.21 -4.07 -14.73
N GLN A 65 5.67 -2.84 -14.61
CA GLN A 65 7.05 -2.45 -14.93
C GLN A 65 7.58 -1.43 -13.91
N THR A 66 8.88 -1.23 -13.93
CA THR A 66 9.55 -0.25 -13.06
C THR A 66 8.81 1.09 -13.05
N GLY A 67 8.51 1.58 -11.85
CA GLY A 67 7.80 2.83 -11.62
C GLY A 67 6.28 2.71 -11.53
N ASP A 68 5.69 1.56 -11.86
CA ASP A 68 4.26 1.34 -11.71
C ASP A 68 3.86 1.18 -10.24
N VAL A 69 2.66 1.65 -9.92
CA VAL A 69 1.99 1.42 -8.63
C VAL A 69 0.72 0.63 -8.89
N LEU A 70 0.56 -0.50 -8.23
CA LEU A 70 -0.68 -1.26 -8.21
C LEU A 70 -1.28 -1.17 -6.81
N VAL A 71 -2.57 -0.88 -6.74
CA VAL A 71 -3.35 -0.89 -5.50
C VAL A 71 -4.39 -1.98 -5.61
N LEU A 72 -4.35 -2.94 -4.68
CA LEU A 72 -5.33 -4.01 -4.52
C LEU A 72 -6.27 -3.63 -3.37
N ASN A 73 -7.55 -3.53 -3.66
CA ASN A 73 -8.56 -3.26 -2.65
C ASN A 73 -8.77 -4.46 -1.73
N PRO A 74 -9.33 -4.27 -0.53
CA PRO A 74 -9.72 -5.37 0.34
C PRO A 74 -10.58 -6.40 -0.41
N GLN A 75 -10.29 -7.68 -0.16
CA GLN A 75 -10.98 -8.84 -0.75
C GLN A 75 -10.81 -9.01 -2.28
N CYS A 76 -9.94 -8.24 -2.94
CA CYS A 76 -9.56 -8.49 -4.31
C CYS A 76 -8.81 -9.84 -4.43
N PRO A 77 -9.34 -10.84 -5.14
CA PRO A 77 -8.62 -12.09 -5.37
C PRO A 77 -7.42 -11.82 -6.29
N HIS A 78 -6.25 -12.30 -5.89
CA HIS A 78 -5.03 -12.12 -6.70
C HIS A 78 -4.02 -13.24 -6.43
N HIS A 79 -3.10 -13.42 -7.38
CA HIS A 79 -1.91 -14.25 -7.21
C HIS A 79 -0.72 -13.41 -6.72
N GLY A 80 0.37 -14.08 -6.34
CA GLY A 80 1.66 -13.41 -6.21
C GLY A 80 2.18 -12.92 -7.58
N ILE A 81 3.01 -11.87 -7.55
CA ILE A 81 3.59 -11.33 -8.77
C ILE A 81 4.48 -12.37 -9.45
N GLN A 82 4.30 -12.53 -10.75
CA GLN A 82 5.16 -13.35 -11.59
C GLN A 82 6.21 -12.44 -12.24
N PRO A 83 7.51 -12.59 -11.90
CA PRO A 83 8.56 -11.78 -12.47
C PRO A 83 8.76 -12.12 -13.95
N GLY A 84 9.22 -11.13 -14.71
CA GLY A 84 9.74 -11.34 -16.05
C GLY A 84 11.11 -12.01 -16.07
N ARG A 85 11.87 -11.79 -17.12
CA ARG A 85 13.23 -12.38 -17.27
C ARG A 85 14.32 -11.64 -16.50
N GLU A 86 14.05 -10.40 -16.11
CA GLU A 86 15.01 -9.52 -15.44
C GLU A 86 14.85 -9.56 -13.91
N PRO A 87 15.89 -9.15 -13.15
CA PRO A 87 15.75 -8.99 -11.73
C PRO A 87 14.54 -8.10 -11.41
N PHE A 88 13.70 -8.58 -10.50
CA PHE A 88 12.46 -7.92 -10.13
C PHE A 88 12.47 -7.57 -8.65
N SER A 89 12.07 -6.35 -8.32
CA SER A 89 11.91 -5.93 -6.94
C SER A 89 10.73 -5.00 -6.75
N THR A 90 10.06 -5.13 -5.60
CA THR A 90 8.89 -4.33 -5.22
C THR A 90 8.96 -3.89 -3.78
N LEU A 91 8.36 -2.73 -3.51
CA LEU A 91 7.92 -2.32 -2.18
C LEU A 91 6.43 -2.66 -2.05
N SER A 92 6.06 -3.44 -1.03
CA SER A 92 4.66 -3.71 -0.67
C SER A 92 4.33 -3.01 0.64
N LEU A 93 3.19 -2.30 0.66
CA LEU A 93 2.61 -1.63 1.82
C LEU A 93 1.20 -2.17 2.06
N ASN A 94 0.97 -2.77 3.23
CA ASN A 94 -0.33 -3.26 3.65
C ASN A 94 -0.99 -2.21 4.54
N LEU A 95 -2.16 -1.72 4.13
CA LEU A 95 -2.81 -0.57 4.72
C LEU A 95 -4.21 -0.92 5.22
N CYS A 96 -4.49 -0.64 6.49
CA CYS A 96 -5.87 -0.60 6.96
C CYS A 96 -6.44 0.78 6.64
N CYS A 97 -7.33 0.86 5.67
CA CYS A 97 -7.99 2.11 5.32
C CYS A 97 -9.52 1.94 5.24
N SER A 98 -10.23 3.05 5.48
CA SER A 98 -11.69 3.10 5.43
C SER A 98 -12.25 3.36 4.03
N CYS A 99 -11.42 3.32 3.01
CA CYS A 99 -11.79 3.67 1.64
C CYS A 99 -11.16 2.69 0.64
N CYS A 100 -11.79 2.59 -0.53
CA CYS A 100 -11.29 1.86 -1.69
C CYS A 100 -10.88 2.81 -2.80
N VAL A 101 -9.94 2.38 -3.64
CA VAL A 101 -9.53 3.10 -4.85
C VAL A 101 -10.32 2.60 -6.07
N GLY A 102 -10.52 3.47 -7.07
CA GLY A 102 -11.12 3.08 -8.34
C GLY A 102 -12.64 3.00 -8.37
N GLY A 103 -13.34 3.44 -7.32
CA GLY A 103 -14.80 3.44 -7.25
C GLY A 103 -15.41 2.08 -6.85
N GLN A 104 -16.75 2.02 -6.78
CA GLN A 104 -17.47 0.79 -6.47
C GLN A 104 -17.33 -0.21 -7.62
N GLY A 105 -16.77 -1.39 -7.35
CA GLY A 105 -16.69 -2.51 -8.30
C GLY A 105 -15.32 -2.77 -8.91
N SER A 106 -14.31 -1.92 -8.66
CA SER A 106 -12.94 -2.20 -9.07
C SER A 106 -12.18 -2.92 -7.95
N GLY A 107 -11.74 -4.15 -8.18
CA GLY A 107 -10.89 -4.89 -7.24
C GLY A 107 -9.50 -4.29 -7.10
N TRP A 108 -9.03 -3.58 -8.13
CA TRP A 108 -7.68 -3.02 -8.19
C TRP A 108 -7.59 -1.76 -9.04
N LEU A 109 -6.47 -1.03 -8.88
CA LEU A 109 -6.12 0.15 -9.68
C LEU A 109 -4.62 0.12 -10.00
N ARG A 110 -4.26 0.24 -11.28
CA ARG A 110 -2.87 0.44 -11.72
C ARG A 110 -2.65 1.90 -12.09
N LEU A 111 -1.62 2.50 -11.49
CA LEU A 111 -1.15 3.85 -11.81
C LEU A 111 0.18 3.74 -12.55
N THR A 112 0.31 4.46 -13.65
CA THR A 112 1.50 4.45 -14.50
C THR A 112 1.91 5.87 -14.87
N GLY A 113 3.12 6.05 -15.38
CA GLY A 113 3.61 7.32 -15.92
C GLY A 113 3.40 8.48 -14.94
N ARG A 114 2.73 9.54 -15.39
CA ARG A 114 2.56 10.76 -14.58
C ARG A 114 1.82 10.53 -13.26
N GLN A 115 0.86 9.62 -13.23
CA GLN A 115 0.10 9.34 -12.01
C GLN A 115 0.98 8.66 -10.95
N ALA A 116 1.73 7.63 -11.35
CA ALA A 116 2.65 6.94 -10.46
C ALA A 116 3.80 7.88 -10.00
N ALA A 117 4.31 8.74 -10.88
CA ALA A 117 5.35 9.72 -10.56
C ALA A 117 4.94 10.71 -9.46
N LEU A 118 3.64 10.97 -9.27
CA LEU A 118 3.15 11.81 -8.17
C LEU A 118 3.24 11.11 -6.80
N LEU A 119 3.28 9.78 -6.77
CA LEU A 119 3.42 8.97 -5.55
C LEU A 119 4.88 8.65 -5.24
N GLU A 120 5.73 8.62 -6.25
CA GLU A 120 7.14 8.20 -6.15
C GLU A 120 7.93 8.88 -5.01
N PRO A 121 7.86 10.20 -4.77
CA PRO A 121 8.61 10.85 -3.69
C PRO A 121 8.29 10.26 -2.31
N TYR A 122 7.02 9.96 -2.04
CA TYR A 122 6.57 9.37 -0.78
C TYR A 122 7.02 7.93 -0.64
N LEU A 123 6.96 7.15 -1.72
CA LEU A 123 7.40 5.75 -1.76
C LEU A 123 8.91 5.63 -1.60
N ARG A 124 9.69 6.56 -2.16
CA ARG A 124 11.15 6.62 -1.93
C ARG A 124 11.51 6.97 -0.49
N LEU A 125 10.76 7.86 0.14
CA LEU A 125 10.94 8.15 1.57
C LEU A 125 10.61 6.92 2.42
N PHE A 126 9.56 6.16 2.11
CA PHE A 126 9.29 4.87 2.76
C PHE A 126 10.49 3.92 2.67
N LEU A 127 11.07 3.78 1.47
CA LEU A 127 12.24 2.93 1.27
C LEU A 127 13.41 3.37 2.15
N GLN A 128 13.66 4.67 2.24
CA GLN A 128 14.74 5.21 3.07
C GLN A 128 14.50 4.93 4.56
N GLU A 129 13.28 5.10 5.06
CA GLU A 129 12.94 4.81 6.44
C GLU A 129 13.10 3.31 6.76
N LEU A 130 12.58 2.43 5.90
CA LEU A 130 12.66 0.98 6.07
C LEU A 130 14.10 0.45 6.00
N GLN A 131 14.95 1.03 5.15
CA GLN A 131 16.35 0.61 5.00
C GLN A 131 17.24 1.15 6.11
N ASN A 132 17.05 2.38 6.54
CA ASN A 132 17.91 3.03 7.51
C ASN A 132 17.50 2.76 8.96
N ARG A 133 16.21 2.55 9.23
CA ARG A 133 15.62 2.30 10.55
C ARG A 133 16.17 3.21 11.64
N ARG A 134 16.24 4.51 11.36
CA ARG A 134 16.68 5.51 12.33
C ARG A 134 15.65 5.66 13.46
N ASP A 135 16.03 6.33 14.52
CA ASP A 135 15.09 6.68 15.58
C ASP A 135 13.81 7.30 14.98
N TYR A 136 12.66 6.88 15.46
CA TYR A 136 11.33 7.30 15.00
C TYR A 136 10.95 6.86 13.57
N PHE A 137 11.60 5.85 12.98
CA PHE A 137 11.24 5.38 11.64
C PHE A 137 9.78 4.89 11.55
N GLU A 138 9.25 4.21 12.58
CA GLU A 138 7.86 3.75 12.60
C GLU A 138 6.86 4.91 12.57
N PRO A 139 6.94 5.93 13.47
CA PRO A 139 6.13 7.14 13.35
C PRO A 139 6.28 7.84 12.00
N ALA A 140 7.50 7.91 11.43
CA ALA A 140 7.73 8.49 10.11
C ALA A 140 6.96 7.72 9.02
N CYS A 141 7.01 6.39 9.01
CA CYS A 141 6.25 5.54 8.10
C CYS A 141 4.73 5.76 8.22
N HIS A 142 4.20 5.94 9.43
CA HIS A 142 2.78 6.25 9.63
C HIS A 142 2.40 7.62 9.05
N GLN A 143 3.23 8.65 9.21
CA GLN A 143 2.98 9.96 8.60
C GLN A 143 3.07 9.90 7.07
N LEU A 144 4.06 9.17 6.54
CA LEU A 144 4.19 8.93 5.10
C LEU A 144 2.96 8.22 4.53
N THR A 145 2.38 7.26 5.28
CA THR A 145 1.12 6.61 4.90
C THR A 145 0.01 7.62 4.72
N THR A 146 -0.13 8.57 5.66
CA THR A 146 -1.15 9.63 5.58
C THR A 146 -0.96 10.50 4.34
N LEU A 147 0.27 10.94 4.08
CA LEU A 147 0.60 11.76 2.92
C LEU A 147 0.37 11.01 1.60
N LEU A 148 0.75 9.73 1.55
CA LEU A 148 0.55 8.85 0.41
C LEU A 148 -0.95 8.70 0.09
N MET A 149 -1.78 8.47 1.10
CA MET A 149 -3.24 8.35 0.93
C MET A 149 -3.88 9.67 0.50
N LEU A 150 -3.41 10.81 1.00
CA LEU A 150 -3.85 12.13 0.53
C LEU A 150 -3.54 12.32 -0.94
N GLN A 151 -2.33 11.98 -1.36
CA GLN A 151 -1.92 12.11 -2.75
C GLN A 151 -2.68 11.13 -3.65
N LEU A 152 -2.89 9.89 -3.19
CA LEU A 152 -3.69 8.90 -3.91
C LEU A 152 -5.12 9.40 -4.13
N ASN A 153 -5.74 10.02 -3.10
CA ASN A 153 -7.09 10.59 -3.20
C ASN A 153 -7.16 11.77 -4.20
N ARG A 154 -6.08 12.52 -4.39
CA ARG A 154 -6.01 13.59 -5.40
C ARG A 154 -5.93 13.04 -6.83
N ILE A 155 -5.28 11.88 -7.00
CA ILE A 155 -5.13 11.22 -8.30
C ILE A 155 -6.40 10.47 -8.68
N CYS A 156 -6.96 9.75 -7.72
CA CYS A 156 -8.16 8.93 -7.87
C CYS A 156 -9.03 9.09 -6.62
N PRO A 157 -10.18 9.77 -6.71
CA PRO A 157 -11.05 9.95 -5.56
C PRO A 157 -11.40 8.62 -4.89
N LEU A 158 -11.13 8.55 -3.60
CA LEU A 158 -11.38 7.36 -2.80
C LEU A 158 -12.86 7.30 -2.41
N THR A 159 -13.47 6.13 -2.55
CA THR A 159 -14.84 5.88 -2.09
C THR A 159 -14.81 5.28 -0.69
N GLN A 160 -15.70 5.76 0.20
CA GLN A 160 -15.78 5.20 1.54
C GLN A 160 -16.30 3.76 1.50
N ASN A 161 -15.58 2.87 2.16
CA ASN A 161 -16.06 1.53 2.46
C ASN A 161 -17.09 1.60 3.60
N ASN A 162 -18.36 1.39 3.29
CA ASN A 162 -19.45 1.41 4.28
C ASN A 162 -19.46 0.16 5.19
N THR A 163 -18.47 -0.71 5.09
CA THR A 163 -18.37 -1.90 5.94
C THR A 163 -17.56 -1.61 7.20
N SER A 164 -18.24 -1.15 8.26
CA SER A 164 -17.69 -1.04 9.62
C SER A 164 -17.05 -2.37 10.12
N SER A 165 -17.50 -3.49 9.58
CA SER A 165 -16.99 -4.84 9.83
C SER A 165 -15.54 -5.03 9.37
N SER A 166 -15.17 -4.56 8.17
CA SER A 166 -13.82 -4.81 7.61
C SER A 166 -12.72 -4.09 8.39
N ARG A 167 -13.00 -2.87 8.88
CA ARG A 167 -12.03 -2.09 9.67
C ARG A 167 -11.74 -2.75 11.03
N LYS A 168 -12.78 -3.25 11.70
CA LYS A 168 -12.65 -3.95 12.98
C LYS A 168 -11.84 -5.24 12.80
N SER A 169 -12.17 -6.03 11.78
CA SER A 169 -11.47 -7.28 11.47
C SER A 169 -10.00 -7.04 11.07
N ALA A 170 -9.69 -5.99 10.29
CA ALA A 170 -8.31 -5.66 9.94
C ALA A 170 -7.47 -5.28 11.17
N MET A 171 -8.05 -4.51 12.11
CA MET A 171 -7.37 -4.17 13.37
C MET A 171 -7.18 -5.39 14.26
N GLU A 172 -8.15 -6.30 14.31
CA GLU A 172 -8.05 -7.55 15.07
C GLU A 172 -6.96 -8.46 14.48
N CYS A 173 -6.90 -8.62 13.18
CA CYS A 173 -5.82 -9.38 12.51
C CYS A 173 -4.44 -8.76 12.74
N ALA A 174 -4.32 -7.43 12.70
CA ALA A 174 -3.06 -6.76 13.00
C ALA A 174 -2.60 -7.03 14.44
N ARG A 175 -3.52 -7.00 15.41
CA ARG A 175 -3.23 -7.33 16.81
C ARG A 175 -2.81 -8.79 17.00
N VAL A 176 -3.50 -9.73 16.34
CA VAL A 176 -3.14 -11.15 16.40
C VAL A 176 -1.75 -11.37 15.83
N ARG A 177 -1.44 -10.75 14.70
CA ARG A 177 -0.11 -10.84 14.10
C ARG A 177 0.96 -10.27 15.02
N GLN A 178 0.74 -9.06 15.55
CA GLN A 178 1.66 -8.45 16.51
C GLN A 178 1.90 -9.37 17.71
N TYR A 179 0.83 -9.96 18.27
CA TYR A 179 0.93 -10.92 19.37
C TYR A 179 1.78 -12.13 18.98
N ILE A 180 1.58 -12.69 17.79
CA ILE A 180 2.39 -13.81 17.28
C ILE A 180 3.85 -13.40 17.15
N ASP A 181 4.13 -12.24 16.54
CA ASP A 181 5.50 -11.72 16.33
C ASP A 181 6.24 -11.46 17.65
N GLU A 182 5.51 -11.03 18.69
CA GLU A 182 6.07 -10.79 20.03
C GLU A 182 6.28 -12.09 20.84
N HIS A 183 5.49 -13.16 20.58
CA HIS A 183 5.44 -14.36 21.42
C HIS A 183 5.76 -15.67 20.65
N TYR A 184 6.19 -15.58 19.37
CA TYR A 184 6.41 -16.79 18.55
C TYR A 184 7.44 -17.77 19.13
N ALA A 185 8.37 -17.28 19.96
CA ALA A 185 9.39 -18.07 20.63
C ALA A 185 8.92 -18.70 21.95
N GLU A 186 7.73 -18.36 22.43
CA GLU A 186 7.16 -18.88 23.66
C GLU A 186 6.36 -20.16 23.39
N SER A 187 6.39 -21.09 24.32
CA SER A 187 5.54 -22.30 24.22
C SER A 187 4.08 -21.91 24.36
N ILE A 188 3.33 -22.04 23.32
CA ILE A 188 1.86 -21.87 23.36
C ILE A 188 1.28 -23.10 24.08
N THR A 189 0.82 -22.91 25.30
CA THR A 189 0.11 -23.93 26.10
C THR A 189 -1.40 -23.80 25.95
#